data_0f05179acfb2320ccd88c068877d96ec
#
_entry.id   0f05179acfb2320ccd88c068877d96ec
#
_cell.length_a   1.000
_cell.length_b   1.000
_cell.length_c   1.000
_cell.angle_alpha   90.00
_cell.angle_beta   90.00
_cell.angle_gamma   90.00
#
_symmetry.space_group_name_H-M   'P 1'
#
loop_
_entity.id
_entity.type
_entity.pdbx_description
1 polymer ?
#
loop_
_entity_poly.entity_id
_entity_poly.type
_entity_poly.pdbx_seq_one_letter_code
_entity_poly.pdbx_strand_id
1 'polypeptide(L)'
;MTGRTMAAAAALATVLGIALAPHQASAVGTAQQVVTVSVESSSATTGVLEAWERRGEDFARVRGPVQVYVGEDGVGLASERRSRTPRGVFSLTEAFGRAKDPGTELPYVRVGLAHWWVSDVRSDDYNQMRICSPGAHCGFRQSRSEQLGAIDAYRYAIVMDYNRDPVVAGRGSAFFLHVTEGRPTQGCISMPAADMKWLLRWLNPAEEPKISVDIGDSAYALLG
;
A
#
# COMPACT_ATOMS: atom_id res chain seq x y z
N MET A 1 -32.95 71.21 15.75
CA MET A 1 -33.47 69.81 15.87
C MET A 1 -32.78 69.00 14.81
N THR A 2 -31.70 68.30 15.17
CA THR A 2 -30.86 67.53 14.24
C THR A 2 -30.91 66.06 14.66
N GLY A 3 -31.64 65.28 13.87
CA GLY A 3 -31.74 63.81 14.04
C GLY A 3 -30.51 63.11 13.48
N ARG A 4 -29.83 62.35 14.32
CA ARG A 4 -28.74 61.46 13.92
C ARG A 4 -29.31 60.05 13.67
N THR A 5 -29.24 59.59 12.45
CA THR A 5 -29.53 58.22 12.07
C THR A 5 -28.29 57.33 12.34
N MET A 6 -28.42 56.35 13.20
CA MET A 6 -27.44 55.29 13.40
C MET A 6 -27.59 54.22 12.31
N ALA A 7 -26.55 54.00 11.55
CA ALA A 7 -26.45 52.85 10.64
C ALA A 7 -25.87 51.65 11.41
N ALA A 8 -26.63 50.56 11.42
CA ALA A 8 -26.18 49.27 11.94
C ALA A 8 -25.39 48.52 10.88
N ALA A 9 -24.13 48.25 11.13
CA ALA A 9 -23.33 47.39 10.27
C ALA A 9 -23.54 45.92 10.66
N ALA A 10 -24.11 45.14 9.76
CA ALA A 10 -24.22 43.67 9.89
C ALA A 10 -22.92 43.04 9.41
N ALA A 11 -22.20 42.38 10.32
CA ALA A 11 -21.02 41.58 10.00
C ALA A 11 -21.46 40.19 9.48
N LEU A 12 -21.24 39.91 8.20
CA LEU A 12 -21.36 38.57 7.64
C LEU A 12 -20.14 37.72 8.07
N ALA A 13 -20.37 36.75 8.92
CA ALA A 13 -19.37 35.72 9.22
C ALA A 13 -19.40 34.67 8.10
N THR A 14 -18.42 34.67 7.22
CA THR A 14 -18.17 33.59 6.24
C THR A 14 -17.57 32.38 6.95
N VAL A 15 -18.36 31.34 7.13
CA VAL A 15 -17.89 30.04 7.58
C VAL A 15 -17.16 29.38 6.41
N LEU A 16 -15.84 29.33 6.47
CA LEU A 16 -15.02 28.56 5.54
C LEU A 16 -15.20 27.09 5.85
N GLY A 17 -16.09 26.40 5.15
CA GLY A 17 -16.22 24.94 5.20
C GLY A 17 -14.97 24.30 4.59
N ILE A 18 -14.14 23.67 5.42
CA ILE A 18 -13.07 22.79 4.96
C ILE A 18 -13.77 21.54 4.38
N ALA A 19 -13.94 21.52 3.06
CA ALA A 19 -14.34 20.30 2.37
C ALA A 19 -13.20 19.29 2.50
N LEU A 20 -13.40 18.24 3.29
CA LEU A 20 -12.57 17.04 3.21
C LEU A 20 -12.75 16.50 1.78
N ALA A 21 -11.71 16.64 0.96
CA ALA A 21 -11.69 15.99 -0.34
C ALA A 21 -11.90 14.47 -0.14
N PRO A 22 -12.85 13.86 -0.87
CA PRO A 22 -13.00 12.41 -0.83
C PRO A 22 -11.67 11.80 -1.28
N HIS A 23 -11.19 10.79 -0.57
CA HIS A 23 -10.11 9.94 -1.05
C HIS A 23 -10.56 9.42 -2.42
N GLN A 24 -9.94 9.94 -3.48
CA GLN A 24 -10.19 9.44 -4.82
C GLN A 24 -9.71 7.99 -4.85
N ALA A 25 -10.66 7.06 -4.88
CA ALA A 25 -10.41 5.74 -5.40
C ALA A 25 -9.85 5.97 -6.81
N SER A 26 -8.57 5.67 -7.02
CA SER A 26 -7.97 5.76 -8.35
C SER A 26 -8.76 4.81 -9.23
N ALA A 27 -9.50 5.36 -10.19
CA ALA A 27 -10.29 4.57 -11.11
C ALA A 27 -9.38 3.54 -11.80
N VAL A 28 -9.88 2.33 -11.98
CA VAL A 28 -9.19 1.24 -12.71
C VAL A 28 -8.99 1.54 -14.18
N GLY A 29 -9.51 2.64 -14.67
CA GLY A 29 -9.58 3.16 -16.05
C GLY A 29 -8.78 2.41 -17.13
N THR A 30 -7.52 2.12 -16.89
CA THR A 30 -6.58 1.53 -17.87
C THR A 30 -5.91 0.24 -17.41
N ALA A 31 -6.02 -0.15 -16.13
CA ALA A 31 -5.39 -1.36 -15.60
C ALA A 31 -5.83 -2.62 -16.36
N GLN A 32 -4.86 -3.39 -16.84
CA GLN A 32 -5.07 -4.67 -17.51
C GLN A 32 -4.87 -5.84 -16.53
N GLN A 33 -4.14 -5.62 -15.45
CA GLN A 33 -3.89 -6.61 -14.40
C GLN A 33 -4.40 -6.08 -13.06
N VAL A 34 -5.26 -6.85 -12.40
CA VAL A 34 -5.82 -6.51 -11.09
C VAL A 34 -5.60 -7.66 -10.12
N VAL A 35 -5.09 -7.34 -8.94
CA VAL A 35 -5.06 -8.24 -7.78
C VAL A 35 -6.17 -7.79 -6.83
N THR A 36 -7.03 -8.70 -6.39
CA THR A 36 -8.02 -8.43 -5.34
C THR A 36 -7.61 -9.13 -4.05
N VAL A 37 -7.78 -8.46 -2.93
CA VAL A 37 -7.66 -9.05 -1.58
C VAL A 37 -8.95 -8.74 -0.83
N SER A 38 -9.79 -9.76 -0.68
CA SER A 38 -11.06 -9.69 0.03
C SER A 38 -10.90 -10.25 1.44
N VAL A 39 -11.37 -9.51 2.44
CA VAL A 39 -11.43 -9.93 3.84
C VAL A 39 -12.88 -9.97 4.32
N GLU A 40 -13.23 -10.86 5.26
CA GLU A 40 -14.62 -10.99 5.76
C GLU A 40 -15.10 -9.73 6.52
N SER A 41 -14.18 -9.09 7.26
CA SER A 41 -14.48 -7.92 8.07
C SER A 41 -13.26 -7.02 8.22
N SER A 42 -13.46 -5.79 8.71
CA SER A 42 -12.37 -4.86 8.98
C SER A 42 -11.37 -5.33 10.05
N SER A 43 -11.75 -6.30 10.88
CA SER A 43 -10.89 -6.91 11.91
C SER A 43 -10.32 -8.27 11.51
N ALA A 44 -10.67 -8.81 10.34
CA ALA A 44 -10.13 -10.07 9.87
C ALA A 44 -8.63 -9.94 9.61
N THR A 45 -7.87 -10.94 10.04
CA THR A 45 -6.41 -11.01 9.87
C THR A 45 -5.99 -11.94 8.73
N THR A 46 -6.97 -12.56 8.07
CA THR A 46 -6.80 -13.39 6.87
C THR A 46 -7.74 -12.90 5.78
N GLY A 47 -7.41 -13.21 4.54
CA GLY A 47 -8.23 -12.89 3.38
C GLY A 47 -7.97 -13.83 2.23
N VAL A 48 -8.62 -13.56 1.11
CA VAL A 48 -8.47 -14.29 -0.14
C VAL A 48 -7.90 -13.34 -1.19
N LEU A 49 -6.81 -13.77 -1.81
CA LEU A 49 -6.21 -13.08 -2.95
C LEU A 49 -6.59 -13.79 -4.24
N GLU A 50 -6.97 -13.01 -5.24
CA GLU A 50 -7.18 -13.47 -6.61
C GLU A 50 -6.52 -12.50 -7.60
N ALA A 51 -6.07 -13.01 -8.75
CA ALA A 51 -5.49 -12.22 -9.81
C ALA A 51 -6.34 -12.32 -11.08
N TRP A 52 -6.51 -11.19 -11.75
CA TRP A 52 -7.43 -10.98 -12.86
C TRP A 52 -6.74 -10.28 -14.01
N GLU A 53 -7.00 -10.72 -15.23
CA GLU A 53 -6.59 -10.06 -16.47
C GLU A 53 -7.80 -9.52 -17.21
N ARG A 54 -7.65 -8.33 -17.78
CA ARG A 54 -8.67 -7.75 -18.66
C ARG A 54 -8.79 -8.56 -19.96
N ARG A 55 -10.01 -8.88 -20.34
CA ARG A 55 -10.37 -9.59 -21.58
C ARG A 55 -11.49 -8.82 -22.28
N GLY A 56 -11.11 -7.82 -23.10
CA GLY A 56 -12.06 -6.86 -23.65
C GLY A 56 -12.62 -5.93 -22.59
N GLU A 57 -13.91 -5.95 -22.37
CA GLU A 57 -14.60 -5.13 -21.34
C GLU A 57 -14.62 -5.83 -19.96
N ASP A 58 -14.44 -7.15 -19.91
CA ASP A 58 -14.51 -7.96 -18.69
C ASP A 58 -13.12 -8.30 -18.12
N PHE A 59 -13.11 -8.87 -16.92
CA PHE A 59 -11.94 -9.46 -16.29
C PHE A 59 -12.09 -10.98 -16.14
N ALA A 60 -11.05 -11.72 -16.50
CA ALA A 60 -10.95 -13.16 -16.28
C ALA A 60 -9.99 -13.46 -15.13
N ARG A 61 -10.41 -14.30 -14.17
CA ARG A 61 -9.54 -14.75 -13.09
C ARG A 61 -8.47 -15.69 -13.65
N VAL A 62 -7.20 -15.37 -13.40
CA VAL A 62 -6.03 -16.14 -13.85
C VAL A 62 -5.29 -16.85 -12.71
N ARG A 63 -5.52 -16.43 -11.45
CA ARG A 63 -4.96 -17.08 -10.26
C ARG A 63 -5.90 -16.95 -9.08
N GLY A 64 -5.83 -17.91 -8.16
CA GLY A 64 -6.58 -17.92 -6.90
C GLY A 64 -7.77 -18.88 -6.93
N PRO A 65 -8.52 -18.98 -5.82
CA PRO A 65 -8.28 -18.23 -4.57
C PRO A 65 -6.99 -18.67 -3.86
N VAL A 66 -6.25 -17.71 -3.31
CA VAL A 66 -5.06 -17.92 -2.47
C VAL A 66 -5.33 -17.35 -1.09
N GLN A 67 -5.17 -18.14 -0.03
CA GLN A 67 -5.27 -17.63 1.32
C GLN A 67 -4.07 -16.73 1.65
N VAL A 68 -4.34 -15.54 2.21
CA VAL A 68 -3.33 -14.56 2.62
C VAL A 68 -3.54 -14.15 4.08
N TYR A 69 -2.47 -13.67 4.71
CA TYR A 69 -2.57 -12.93 5.96
C TYR A 69 -2.46 -11.44 5.66
N VAL A 70 -3.19 -10.65 6.45
CA VAL A 70 -3.16 -9.19 6.46
C VAL A 70 -2.71 -8.69 7.83
N GLY A 71 -2.82 -7.40 8.10
CA GLY A 71 -2.40 -6.80 9.35
C GLY A 71 -3.05 -7.40 10.60
N GLU A 72 -2.35 -7.44 11.72
CA GLU A 72 -2.85 -7.90 13.03
C GLU A 72 -4.08 -7.12 13.50
N ASP A 73 -4.17 -5.83 13.14
CA ASP A 73 -5.33 -4.96 13.40
C ASP A 73 -6.37 -5.00 12.26
N GLY A 74 -6.26 -5.94 11.32
CA GLY A 74 -7.14 -6.11 10.17
C GLY A 74 -6.86 -5.13 9.03
N VAL A 75 -7.92 -4.71 8.33
CA VAL A 75 -7.88 -3.87 7.13
C VAL A 75 -8.60 -2.54 7.37
N GLY A 76 -8.05 -1.42 6.87
CA GLY A 76 -8.68 -0.12 7.02
C GLY A 76 -7.72 1.05 6.87
N LEU A 77 -7.94 2.13 7.63
CA LEU A 77 -7.04 3.28 7.62
C LEU A 77 -5.71 2.93 8.30
N ALA A 78 -4.64 2.95 7.54
CA ALA A 78 -3.30 2.62 8.03
C ALA A 78 -2.62 3.81 8.72
N SER A 79 -1.66 3.53 9.59
CA SER A 79 -0.78 4.52 10.23
C SER A 79 0.44 3.83 10.83
N GLU A 80 1.48 4.60 11.18
CA GLU A 80 2.68 4.08 11.89
C GLU A 80 2.39 3.51 13.29
N ARG A 81 1.17 3.66 13.81
CA ARG A 81 0.80 3.23 15.16
C ARG A 81 -0.08 1.98 15.16
N ARG A 82 -0.40 1.44 13.99
CA ARG A 82 -1.32 0.31 13.85
C ARG A 82 -0.80 -0.67 12.83
N SER A 83 -0.87 -1.95 13.17
CA SER A 83 -0.58 -3.07 12.28
C SER A 83 -1.77 -3.36 11.35
N ARG A 84 -2.22 -2.35 10.60
CA ARG A 84 -3.40 -2.43 9.74
C ARG A 84 -3.03 -2.35 8.28
N THR A 85 -3.50 -3.31 7.48
CA THR A 85 -3.35 -3.25 6.02
C THR A 85 -4.22 -2.12 5.45
N PRO A 86 -3.66 -1.23 4.63
CA PRO A 86 -4.43 -0.14 4.04
C PRO A 86 -5.55 -0.68 3.15
N ARG A 87 -6.77 -0.15 3.34
CA ARG A 87 -7.94 -0.40 2.50
C ARG A 87 -7.92 0.57 1.32
N GLY A 88 -8.18 0.08 0.12
CA GLY A 88 -8.27 0.89 -1.09
C GLY A 88 -7.62 0.24 -2.29
N VAL A 89 -7.33 1.06 -3.29
CA VAL A 89 -6.70 0.65 -4.56
C VAL A 89 -5.32 1.28 -4.67
N PHE A 90 -4.32 0.46 -4.98
CA PHE A 90 -2.92 0.88 -5.06
C PHE A 90 -2.26 0.31 -6.30
N SER A 91 -1.24 1.00 -6.82
CA SER A 91 -0.40 0.47 -7.89
C SER A 91 0.61 -0.53 -7.34
N LEU A 92 1.07 -1.44 -8.20
CA LEU A 92 2.16 -2.37 -7.94
C LEU A 92 3.28 -2.04 -8.95
N THR A 93 4.26 -1.23 -8.54
CA THR A 93 5.20 -0.58 -9.47
C THR A 93 6.62 -1.09 -9.39
N GLU A 94 7.03 -1.68 -8.27
CA GLU A 94 8.38 -2.15 -8.04
C GLU A 94 8.40 -3.37 -7.11
N ALA A 95 9.49 -4.11 -7.17
CA ALA A 95 9.68 -5.31 -6.39
C ALA A 95 11.10 -5.39 -5.82
N PHE A 96 11.26 -6.15 -4.77
CA PHE A 96 12.57 -6.43 -4.21
C PHE A 96 12.61 -7.82 -3.55
N GLY A 97 13.79 -8.26 -3.17
CA GLY A 97 13.92 -9.48 -2.39
C GLY A 97 15.35 -9.83 -2.04
N ARG A 98 15.51 -10.67 -1.02
CA ARG A 98 16.80 -11.26 -0.65
C ARG A 98 17.26 -12.31 -1.66
N ALA A 99 16.32 -12.98 -2.30
CA ALA A 99 16.61 -13.95 -3.35
C ALA A 99 16.94 -13.26 -4.69
N LYS A 100 17.49 -14.04 -5.62
CA LYS A 100 17.64 -13.60 -7.01
C LYS A 100 16.25 -13.36 -7.62
N ASP A 101 16.18 -12.39 -8.53
CA ASP A 101 14.99 -12.12 -9.33
C ASP A 101 14.42 -13.43 -9.92
N PRO A 102 13.14 -13.72 -9.66
CA PRO A 102 12.50 -14.92 -10.19
C PRO A 102 12.09 -14.82 -11.67
N GLY A 103 12.40 -13.74 -12.35
CA GLY A 103 12.00 -13.41 -13.73
C GLY A 103 10.78 -12.48 -13.75
N THR A 104 10.78 -11.41 -12.98
CA THR A 104 9.74 -10.37 -12.99
C THR A 104 10.06 -9.30 -14.05
N GLU A 105 9.01 -8.66 -14.61
CA GLU A 105 9.15 -7.47 -15.46
C GLU A 105 9.10 -6.16 -14.63
N LEU A 106 8.68 -6.24 -13.35
CA LEU A 106 8.78 -5.10 -12.44
C LEU A 106 10.25 -4.75 -12.17
N PRO A 107 10.62 -3.47 -12.01
CA PRO A 107 11.91 -3.09 -11.46
C PRO A 107 12.20 -3.88 -10.18
N TYR A 108 13.29 -4.66 -10.17
CA TYR A 108 13.61 -5.54 -9.06
C TYR A 108 14.95 -5.19 -8.42
N VAL A 109 14.93 -4.99 -7.11
CA VAL A 109 16.15 -4.75 -6.31
C VAL A 109 16.47 -5.97 -5.46
N ARG A 110 17.65 -6.59 -5.68
CA ARG A 110 18.15 -7.60 -4.75
C ARG A 110 18.70 -6.90 -3.50
N VAL A 111 18.00 -7.10 -2.38
CA VAL A 111 18.34 -6.42 -1.12
C VAL A 111 19.31 -7.21 -0.25
N GLY A 112 20.18 -6.48 0.47
CA GLY A 112 21.08 -6.98 1.49
C GLY A 112 21.02 -6.09 2.73
N LEU A 113 21.93 -6.30 3.68
CA LEU A 113 21.92 -5.63 5.00
C LEU A 113 22.07 -4.10 4.94
N ALA A 114 22.54 -3.54 3.81
CA ALA A 114 22.63 -2.10 3.62
C ALA A 114 21.34 -1.47 3.06
N HIS A 115 20.32 -2.26 2.71
CA HIS A 115 19.06 -1.76 2.17
C HIS A 115 18.02 -1.57 3.28
N TRP A 116 17.44 -0.40 3.34
CA TRP A 116 16.46 -0.01 4.35
C TRP A 116 15.20 0.52 3.69
N TRP A 117 14.04 0.21 4.27
CA TRP A 117 12.82 0.98 4.02
C TRP A 117 12.63 1.95 5.18
N VAL A 118 12.65 3.25 4.86
CA VAL A 118 12.67 4.28 5.89
C VAL A 118 11.27 4.51 6.44
N SER A 119 11.06 4.15 7.71
CA SER A 119 9.81 4.38 8.47
C SER A 119 9.99 5.46 9.56
N ASP A 120 11.14 6.13 9.61
CA ASP A 120 11.35 7.26 10.51
C ASP A 120 10.59 8.49 10.00
N VAL A 121 9.47 8.82 10.64
CA VAL A 121 8.57 9.95 10.29
C VAL A 121 9.24 11.34 10.31
N ARG A 122 10.46 11.44 10.80
CA ARG A 122 11.24 12.69 10.83
C ARG A 122 12.23 12.79 9.67
N SER A 123 12.36 11.76 8.88
CA SER A 123 13.27 11.73 7.74
C SER A 123 12.56 12.24 6.48
N ASP A 124 13.27 13.02 5.68
CA ASP A 124 12.84 13.42 4.35
C ASP A 124 12.72 12.21 3.40
N ASP A 125 13.39 11.09 3.74
CA ASP A 125 13.35 9.83 3.03
C ASP A 125 12.21 8.91 3.46
N TYR A 126 11.27 9.38 4.31
CA TYR A 126 10.16 8.58 4.82
C TYR A 126 9.41 7.86 3.69
N ASN A 127 9.10 6.58 3.92
CA ASN A 127 8.42 5.66 3.01
C ASN A 127 9.15 5.43 1.67
N GLN A 128 10.49 5.43 1.71
CA GLN A 128 11.34 5.15 0.54
C GLN A 128 12.42 4.13 0.89
N MET A 129 12.88 3.40 -0.15
CA MET A 129 14.07 2.55 -0.01
C MET A 129 15.33 3.41 -0.03
N ARG A 130 16.28 3.12 0.88
CA ARG A 130 17.59 3.76 0.95
C ARG A 130 18.69 2.73 1.17
N ILE A 131 19.88 3.07 0.69
CA ILE A 131 21.09 2.26 0.91
C ILE A 131 21.93 2.98 1.95
N CYS A 132 22.21 2.28 3.06
CA CYS A 132 23.06 2.79 4.11
C CYS A 132 23.67 1.63 4.90
N SER A 133 24.95 1.71 5.22
CA SER A 133 25.61 0.67 6.03
C SER A 133 25.02 0.60 7.43
N PRO A 134 24.83 -0.61 7.99
CA PRO A 134 24.40 -0.76 9.37
C PRO A 134 25.31 0.01 10.34
N GLY A 135 24.70 0.77 11.26
CA GLY A 135 25.41 1.59 12.24
C GLY A 135 25.94 2.93 11.71
N ALA A 136 25.90 3.20 10.39
CA ALA A 136 26.29 4.49 9.84
C ALA A 136 25.23 5.58 10.07
N HIS A 137 25.63 6.85 9.98
CA HIS A 137 24.69 7.97 9.96
C HIS A 137 24.08 8.14 8.57
N CYS A 138 22.76 8.04 8.45
CA CYS A 138 22.08 7.89 7.17
C CYS A 138 20.97 8.91 6.88
N GLY A 139 20.84 9.97 7.66
CA GLY A 139 19.72 10.91 7.52
C GLY A 139 18.37 10.38 8.05
N PHE A 140 18.33 9.14 8.54
CA PHE A 140 17.19 8.50 9.20
C PHE A 140 17.65 7.60 10.34
N ARG A 141 16.76 7.30 11.28
CA ARG A 141 17.04 6.37 12.38
C ARG A 141 16.81 4.94 11.91
N GLN A 142 17.90 4.15 11.84
CA GLN A 142 17.84 2.73 11.48
C GLN A 142 16.93 1.93 12.43
N SER A 143 16.90 2.26 13.73
CA SER A 143 16.01 1.63 14.72
C SER A 143 14.51 1.93 14.52
N ARG A 144 14.17 2.82 13.58
CA ARG A 144 12.81 3.19 13.19
C ARG A 144 12.52 2.87 11.73
N SER A 145 13.32 1.99 11.13
CA SER A 145 13.25 1.65 9.72
C SER A 145 13.45 0.16 9.56
N GLU A 146 12.99 -0.42 8.46
CA GLU A 146 13.13 -1.84 8.19
C GLU A 146 14.43 -2.14 7.45
N GLN A 147 15.28 -2.97 8.04
CA GLN A 147 16.47 -3.51 7.37
C GLN A 147 16.07 -4.66 6.45
N LEU A 148 15.82 -4.38 5.19
CA LEU A 148 15.18 -5.31 4.24
C LEU A 148 15.94 -6.63 4.09
N GLY A 149 17.27 -6.59 4.12
CA GLY A 149 18.11 -7.78 4.01
C GLY A 149 18.13 -8.67 5.25
N ALA A 150 17.60 -8.22 6.40
CA ALA A 150 17.55 -8.98 7.65
C ALA A 150 16.23 -9.73 7.87
N ILE A 151 15.18 -9.43 7.08
CA ILE A 151 13.81 -9.95 7.24
C ILE A 151 13.62 -11.15 6.31
N ASP A 152 13.40 -12.34 6.86
CA ASP A 152 13.29 -13.59 6.09
C ASP A 152 12.05 -13.60 5.19
N ALA A 153 10.94 -13.02 5.63
CA ALA A 153 9.72 -12.85 4.85
C ALA A 153 9.96 -12.09 3.53
N TYR A 154 10.96 -11.23 3.47
CA TYR A 154 11.34 -10.47 2.29
C TYR A 154 12.27 -11.26 1.33
N ARG A 155 12.12 -12.61 1.34
CA ARG A 155 12.72 -13.43 0.29
C ARG A 155 12.28 -12.95 -1.10
N TYR A 156 11.02 -12.56 -1.24
CA TYR A 156 10.39 -11.88 -2.38
C TYR A 156 9.37 -10.89 -1.85
N ALA A 157 9.33 -9.68 -2.40
CA ALA A 157 8.35 -8.67 -2.05
C ALA A 157 7.96 -7.80 -3.27
N ILE A 158 6.71 -7.31 -3.25
CA ILE A 158 6.18 -6.33 -4.21
C ILE A 158 5.69 -5.13 -3.39
N VAL A 159 6.04 -3.93 -3.83
CA VAL A 159 5.63 -2.70 -3.15
C VAL A 159 4.20 -2.32 -3.53
N MET A 160 3.37 -2.05 -2.53
CA MET A 160 2.10 -1.35 -2.70
C MET A 160 2.36 0.16 -2.64
N ASP A 161 1.92 0.91 -3.65
CA ASP A 161 2.10 2.37 -3.72
C ASP A 161 1.13 3.12 -2.80
N TYR A 162 1.06 2.69 -1.53
CA TYR A 162 0.34 3.41 -0.50
C TYR A 162 1.22 4.53 0.08
N ASN A 163 0.66 5.73 0.23
CA ASN A 163 1.32 6.89 0.84
C ASN A 163 2.70 7.22 0.22
N ARG A 164 2.77 7.19 -1.12
CA ARG A 164 4.01 7.43 -1.87
C ARG A 164 4.03 8.76 -2.63
N ASP A 165 2.89 9.21 -3.14
CA ASP A 165 2.77 10.45 -3.90
C ASP A 165 1.37 11.11 -3.68
N PRO A 166 1.28 12.19 -2.89
CA PRO A 166 2.34 12.70 -2.02
C PRO A 166 2.55 11.84 -0.76
N VAL A 167 3.80 11.76 -0.30
CA VAL A 167 4.12 11.15 0.99
C VAL A 167 3.64 12.03 2.15
N VAL A 168 2.95 11.41 3.12
CA VAL A 168 2.48 12.08 4.34
C VAL A 168 3.02 11.33 5.56
N ALA A 169 3.90 11.96 6.34
CA ALA A 169 4.51 11.38 7.51
C ALA A 169 3.47 10.91 8.54
N GLY A 170 3.64 9.69 9.05
CA GLY A 170 2.75 9.09 10.06
C GLY A 170 1.50 8.39 9.51
N ARG A 171 1.20 8.48 8.22
CA ARG A 171 0.11 7.73 7.59
C ARG A 171 0.41 6.25 7.34
N GLY A 172 1.60 5.82 7.65
CA GLY A 172 2.08 4.46 7.46
C GLY A 172 3.05 4.35 6.29
N SER A 173 3.98 3.41 6.40
CA SER A 173 5.04 3.12 5.45
C SER A 173 5.27 1.62 5.34
N ALA A 174 6.09 1.17 4.38
CA ALA A 174 6.53 -0.21 4.24
C ALA A 174 5.36 -1.20 4.04
N PHE A 175 4.42 -0.90 3.14
CA PHE A 175 3.36 -1.84 2.79
C PHE A 175 3.73 -2.65 1.56
N PHE A 176 3.84 -3.96 1.74
CA PHE A 176 4.30 -4.90 0.72
C PHE A 176 3.39 -6.12 0.63
N LEU A 177 3.42 -6.79 -0.53
CA LEU A 177 3.08 -8.21 -0.62
C LEU A 177 4.39 -8.97 -0.41
N HIS A 178 4.42 -10.00 0.43
CA HIS A 178 5.64 -10.78 0.70
C HIS A 178 5.36 -12.25 1.04
N VAL A 179 6.42 -13.04 1.21
CA VAL A 179 6.28 -14.46 1.59
C VAL A 179 5.78 -14.57 3.03
N THR A 180 4.80 -15.44 3.25
CA THR A 180 4.19 -15.63 4.57
C THR A 180 5.10 -16.38 5.53
N GLU A 181 4.98 -16.01 6.81
CA GLU A 181 5.51 -16.76 7.98
C GLU A 181 4.41 -17.53 8.72
N GLY A 182 3.21 -17.65 8.12
CA GLY A 182 2.06 -18.38 8.70
C GLY A 182 1.32 -17.63 9.80
N ARG A 183 1.43 -16.29 9.82
CA ARG A 183 0.81 -15.42 10.84
C ARG A 183 0.43 -14.06 10.27
N PRO A 184 -0.46 -13.31 10.94
CA PRO A 184 -0.77 -11.92 10.59
C PRO A 184 0.49 -11.03 10.57
N THR A 185 0.42 -9.93 9.83
CA THR A 185 1.55 -9.02 9.57
C THR A 185 1.41 -7.71 10.35
N GLN A 186 2.41 -6.85 10.24
CA GLN A 186 2.33 -5.47 10.77
C GLN A 186 1.65 -4.49 9.79
N GLY A 187 0.92 -5.03 8.79
CA GLY A 187 0.16 -4.24 7.81
C GLY A 187 0.40 -4.67 6.36
N CYS A 188 1.41 -5.46 6.08
CA CYS A 188 1.66 -6.08 4.78
C CYS A 188 0.59 -7.14 4.44
N ILE A 189 0.65 -7.66 3.21
CA ILE A 189 -0.11 -8.82 2.77
C ILE A 189 0.88 -9.96 2.54
N SER A 190 0.70 -11.10 3.20
CA SER A 190 1.62 -12.21 3.03
C SER A 190 0.95 -13.48 2.48
N MET A 191 1.67 -14.19 1.62
CA MET A 191 1.18 -15.36 0.89
C MET A 191 2.25 -16.44 0.74
N PRO A 192 1.88 -17.68 0.33
CA PRO A 192 2.85 -18.75 0.06
C PRO A 192 3.90 -18.34 -0.98
N ALA A 193 5.13 -18.80 -0.80
CA ALA A 193 6.26 -18.43 -1.67
C ALA A 193 6.05 -18.80 -3.15
N ALA A 194 5.28 -19.87 -3.43
CA ALA A 194 4.96 -20.26 -4.80
C ALA A 194 4.05 -19.24 -5.49
N ASP A 195 3.05 -18.72 -4.76
CA ASP A 195 2.12 -17.71 -5.26
C ASP A 195 2.81 -16.36 -5.40
N MET A 196 3.69 -16.00 -4.47
CA MET A 196 4.52 -14.80 -4.54
C MET A 196 5.41 -14.80 -5.80
N LYS A 197 6.06 -15.93 -6.10
CA LYS A 197 6.86 -16.08 -7.33
C LYS A 197 6.02 -16.01 -8.59
N TRP A 198 4.83 -16.64 -8.56
CA TRP A 198 3.91 -16.60 -9.70
C TRP A 198 3.48 -15.15 -9.94
N LEU A 199 3.08 -14.42 -8.92
CA LEU A 199 2.63 -13.04 -9.00
C LEU A 199 3.73 -12.14 -9.57
N LEU A 200 4.98 -12.26 -9.09
CA LEU A 200 6.13 -11.52 -9.61
C LEU A 200 6.37 -11.74 -11.11
N ARG A 201 6.18 -12.96 -11.60
CA ARG A 201 6.37 -13.28 -13.03
C ARG A 201 5.20 -12.86 -13.91
N TRP A 202 4.04 -12.74 -13.33
CA TRP A 202 2.82 -12.40 -14.05
C TRP A 202 2.65 -10.87 -14.17
N LEU A 203 3.06 -10.10 -13.15
CA LEU A 203 2.92 -8.65 -13.15
C LEU A 203 3.81 -8.01 -14.21
N ASN A 204 3.21 -7.17 -15.06
CA ASN A 204 3.86 -6.42 -16.11
C ASN A 204 3.57 -4.91 -15.91
N PRO A 205 4.60 -4.05 -15.77
CA PRO A 205 4.42 -2.60 -15.62
C PRO A 205 3.61 -1.95 -16.76
N ALA A 206 3.73 -2.47 -17.99
CA ALA A 206 3.00 -1.98 -19.15
C ALA A 206 1.47 -2.22 -19.06
N GLU A 207 1.06 -3.16 -18.22
CA GLU A 207 -0.34 -3.51 -17.97
C GLU A 207 -0.97 -2.73 -16.79
N GLU A 208 -0.23 -1.75 -16.25
CA GLU A 208 -0.65 -0.87 -15.14
C GLU A 208 -1.24 -1.62 -13.94
N PRO A 209 -0.51 -2.58 -13.35
CA PRO A 209 -1.06 -3.49 -12.35
C PRO A 209 -1.55 -2.74 -11.11
N LYS A 210 -2.75 -3.10 -10.64
CA LYS A 210 -3.38 -2.57 -9.43
C LYS A 210 -3.68 -3.69 -8.44
N ILE A 211 -3.71 -3.31 -7.16
CA ILE A 211 -4.27 -4.15 -6.10
C ILE A 211 -5.45 -3.43 -5.45
N SER A 212 -6.55 -4.15 -5.27
CA SER A 212 -7.72 -3.72 -4.49
C SER A 212 -7.76 -4.51 -3.18
N VAL A 213 -7.77 -3.81 -2.05
CA VAL A 213 -7.89 -4.39 -0.71
C VAL A 213 -9.16 -3.87 -0.07
N ASP A 214 -10.14 -4.74 0.16
CA ASP A 214 -11.42 -4.32 0.72
C ASP A 214 -12.15 -5.47 1.46
N ILE A 215 -13.32 -5.16 2.01
CA ILE A 215 -14.19 -6.08 2.75
C ILE A 215 -15.21 -6.68 1.79
N GLY A 216 -15.32 -8.02 1.80
CA GLY A 216 -16.29 -8.76 0.99
C GLY A 216 -16.22 -8.39 -0.49
N ASP A 217 -17.37 -8.26 -1.12
CA ASP A 217 -17.50 -7.99 -2.55
C ASP A 217 -16.95 -6.63 -2.99
N SER A 218 -16.77 -5.68 -2.06
CA SER A 218 -16.17 -4.38 -2.37
C SER A 218 -14.74 -4.49 -2.91
N ALA A 219 -14.02 -5.57 -2.61
CA ALA A 219 -12.69 -5.83 -3.16
C ALA A 219 -12.71 -6.02 -4.69
N TYR A 220 -13.85 -6.44 -5.23
CA TYR A 220 -14.05 -6.74 -6.66
C TYR A 220 -14.67 -5.55 -7.43
N ALA A 221 -14.95 -4.44 -6.77
CA ALA A 221 -15.56 -3.25 -7.40
C ALA A 221 -14.78 -2.69 -8.61
N LEU A 222 -13.51 -3.06 -8.73
CA LEU A 222 -12.65 -2.70 -9.87
C LEU A 222 -12.87 -3.57 -11.12
N LEU A 223 -13.55 -4.68 -10.99
CA LEU A 223 -13.71 -5.63 -12.09
C LEU A 223 -14.95 -5.34 -12.96
N GLY A 224 -15.81 -4.40 -12.54
CA GLY A 224 -17.03 -3.98 -13.23
C GLY A 224 -18.29 -4.40 -12.51
#